data_723828e7d0e18c3c0a6d36c2657a9721
#
_entry.id   723828e7d0e18c3c0a6d36c2657a9721
#
_cell.length_a   1.000
_cell.length_b   1.000
_cell.length_c   1.000
_cell.angle_alpha   90.00
_cell.angle_beta   90.00
_cell.angle_gamma   90.00
#
_symmetry.space_group_name_H-M   'P 1'
#
loop_
_entity.id
_entity.type
_entity.pdbx_description
1 polymer ?
#
loop_
_entity_poly.entity_id
_entity_poly.type
_entity_poly.pdbx_seq_one_letter_code
_entity_poly.pdbx_strand_id
1 'polypeptide(L)'
;YLEFHVYDFPSYTGTFYHRMTALARLYSSFSKDQKKVMKLVETTSIDSEDEMDTLYAGYMENGYEGQIIRTNTSEYENKRSKQLLKRKVFTDEEFELVDVVEGRGNWAGYAKSMVIKLKDGRTQSTGLRGTQQFTKELLATKDKYIGGDVTVRYIRLTNDGKLFHPVTVAVYGSKR
;
A
#
# COMPACT_ATOMS: atom_id res chain seq x y z
N TYR A 1 6.73 24.14 -5.82
CA TYR A 1 6.12 24.53 -4.56
C TYR A 1 5.96 23.30 -3.69
N LEU A 2 6.26 23.42 -2.39
CA LEU A 2 6.04 22.38 -1.37
C LEU A 2 4.76 22.71 -0.61
N GLU A 3 3.85 21.73 -0.49
CA GLU A 3 2.64 21.84 0.32
C GLU A 3 2.66 20.80 1.43
N PHE A 4 2.22 21.19 2.64
CA PHE A 4 2.03 20.29 3.78
C PHE A 4 0.55 19.93 3.91
N HIS A 5 0.21 18.69 3.67
CA HIS A 5 -1.13 18.16 3.82
C HIS A 5 -1.30 17.61 5.24
N VAL A 6 -2.06 18.33 6.07
CA VAL A 6 -2.27 18.01 7.48
C VAL A 6 -3.55 17.21 7.65
N TYR A 7 -3.47 16.04 8.25
CA TYR A 7 -4.56 15.07 8.36
C TYR A 7 -4.82 14.55 9.78
N ASP A 8 -4.07 15.02 10.78
CA ASP A 8 -4.28 14.70 12.19
C ASP A 8 -3.59 15.74 13.09
N PHE A 9 -3.97 15.78 14.37
CA PHE A 9 -3.41 16.65 15.40
C PHE A 9 -2.99 15.83 16.63
N PRO A 10 -1.89 15.05 16.55
CA PRO A 10 -1.48 14.08 17.57
C PRO A 10 -1.25 14.65 18.96
N SER A 11 -0.79 15.90 19.08
CA SER A 11 -0.54 16.57 20.34
C SER A 11 -1.81 17.06 21.06
N TYR A 12 -2.96 17.05 20.38
CA TYR A 12 -4.24 17.36 21.00
C TYR A 12 -4.83 16.12 21.66
N THR A 13 -5.14 16.19 22.95
CA THR A 13 -5.71 15.09 23.72
C THR A 13 -7.16 14.82 23.31
N GLY A 14 -7.52 13.57 23.13
CA GLY A 14 -8.86 13.11 22.83
C GLY A 14 -8.99 12.23 21.60
N THR A 15 -10.21 11.92 21.25
CA THR A 15 -10.55 11.05 20.12
C THR A 15 -10.21 11.69 18.77
N PHE A 16 -10.22 10.89 17.71
CA PHE A 16 -9.99 11.41 16.36
C PHE A 16 -10.96 12.56 16.00
N TYR A 17 -12.23 12.44 16.37
CA TYR A 17 -13.19 13.51 16.19
C TYR A 17 -12.77 14.81 16.89
N HIS A 18 -12.33 14.74 18.15
CA HIS A 18 -11.86 15.92 18.91
C HIS A 18 -10.61 16.54 18.28
N ARG A 19 -9.65 15.70 17.87
CA ARG A 19 -8.42 16.16 17.21
C ARG A 19 -8.70 16.87 15.88
N MET A 20 -9.60 16.29 15.04
CA MET A 20 -9.97 16.90 13.76
C MET A 20 -10.76 18.20 13.96
N THR A 21 -11.65 18.27 14.96
CA THR A 21 -12.38 19.51 15.30
C THR A 21 -11.40 20.60 15.75
N ALA A 22 -10.44 20.28 16.60
CA ALA A 22 -9.42 21.23 17.04
C ALA A 22 -8.53 21.68 15.89
N LEU A 23 -8.13 20.75 15.02
CA LEU A 23 -7.33 21.04 13.82
C LEU A 23 -8.05 21.95 12.83
N ALA A 24 -9.35 21.72 12.59
CA ALA A 24 -10.16 22.57 11.73
C ALA A 24 -10.29 23.99 12.27
N ARG A 25 -10.47 24.14 13.60
CA ARG A 25 -10.48 25.45 14.27
C ARG A 25 -9.14 26.16 14.13
N LEU A 26 -8.03 25.45 14.35
CA LEU A 26 -6.68 26.00 14.18
C LEU A 26 -6.46 26.42 12.73
N TYR A 27 -6.80 25.56 11.77
CA TYR A 27 -6.66 25.86 10.34
C TYR A 27 -7.49 27.07 9.91
N SER A 28 -8.69 27.25 10.48
CA SER A 28 -9.54 28.40 10.16
C SER A 28 -8.89 29.73 10.55
N SER A 29 -8.07 29.75 11.60
CA SER A 29 -7.33 30.92 12.07
C SER A 29 -6.08 31.27 11.23
N PHE A 30 -5.67 30.40 10.33
CA PHE A 30 -4.48 30.63 9.50
C PHE A 30 -4.71 31.78 8.51
N SER A 31 -3.65 32.56 8.31
CA SER A 31 -3.60 33.59 7.28
C SER A 31 -3.68 32.99 5.87
N LYS A 32 -3.98 33.82 4.89
CA LYS A 32 -3.99 33.42 3.47
C LYS A 32 -2.65 32.84 3.02
N ASP A 33 -1.54 33.37 3.51
CA ASP A 33 -0.20 32.91 3.14
C ASP A 33 0.12 31.55 3.78
N GLN A 34 -0.28 31.32 5.01
CA GLN A 34 -0.17 30.00 5.65
C GLN A 34 -1.00 28.95 4.91
N LYS A 35 -2.22 29.29 4.49
CA LYS A 35 -3.09 28.39 3.72
C LYS A 35 -2.60 28.11 2.29
N LYS A 36 -1.66 28.88 1.75
CA LYS A 36 -0.98 28.56 0.48
C LYS A 36 -0.11 27.31 0.60
N VAL A 37 0.59 27.16 1.72
CA VAL A 37 1.57 26.08 1.93
C VAL A 37 1.06 24.95 2.83
N MET A 38 0.04 25.19 3.65
CA MET A 38 -0.59 24.20 4.51
C MET A 38 -2.01 23.91 4.03
N LYS A 39 -2.31 22.65 3.76
CA LYS A 39 -3.64 22.19 3.33
C LYS A 39 -4.21 21.27 4.39
N LEU A 40 -5.43 21.52 4.81
CA LEU A 40 -6.17 20.57 5.63
C LEU A 40 -6.71 19.46 4.71
N VAL A 41 -6.39 18.22 5.02
CA VAL A 41 -6.94 17.08 4.28
C VAL A 41 -8.43 16.96 4.61
N GLU A 42 -9.24 16.95 3.57
CA GLU A 42 -10.68 16.75 3.70
C GLU A 42 -10.97 15.41 4.38
N THR A 43 -11.84 15.44 5.38
CA THR A 43 -12.24 14.26 6.13
C THR A 43 -13.75 14.25 6.25
N THR A 44 -14.37 13.26 5.63
CA THR A 44 -15.83 13.07 5.59
C THR A 44 -16.22 12.03 6.63
N SER A 45 -17.22 12.36 7.46
CA SER A 45 -17.85 11.38 8.34
C SER A 45 -18.81 10.53 7.53
N ILE A 46 -18.81 9.22 7.78
CA ILE A 46 -19.65 8.23 7.12
C ILE A 46 -20.31 7.34 8.16
N ASP A 47 -21.52 6.89 7.88
CA ASP A 47 -22.32 6.04 8.77
C ASP A 47 -22.65 4.68 8.13
N SER A 48 -22.26 4.45 6.87
CA SER A 48 -22.53 3.20 6.16
C SER A 48 -21.36 2.74 5.27
N GLU A 49 -21.34 1.44 4.93
CA GLU A 49 -20.41 0.89 3.96
C GLU A 49 -20.67 1.39 2.54
N ASP A 50 -21.95 1.64 2.18
CA ASP A 50 -22.34 2.17 0.87
C ASP A 50 -21.76 3.59 0.65
N GLU A 51 -21.80 4.45 1.68
CA GLU A 51 -21.16 5.76 1.63
C GLU A 51 -19.64 5.65 1.50
N MET A 52 -19.04 4.72 2.24
CA MET A 52 -17.61 4.44 2.14
C MET A 52 -17.22 4.00 0.73
N ASP A 53 -18.01 3.13 0.11
CA ASP A 53 -17.78 2.63 -1.25
C ASP A 53 -17.97 3.72 -2.30
N THR A 54 -18.97 4.57 -2.14
CA THR A 54 -19.24 5.72 -3.02
C THR A 54 -18.07 6.71 -2.99
N LEU A 55 -17.60 7.09 -1.80
CA LEU A 55 -16.44 7.96 -1.65
C LEU A 55 -15.16 7.33 -2.22
N TYR A 56 -15.00 6.02 -2.01
CA TYR A 56 -13.85 5.29 -2.55
C TYR A 56 -13.82 5.33 -4.08
N ALA A 57 -14.95 5.08 -4.74
CA ALA A 57 -15.05 5.18 -6.19
C ALA A 57 -14.68 6.59 -6.69
N GLY A 58 -15.21 7.64 -6.04
CA GLY A 58 -14.86 9.02 -6.36
C GLY A 58 -13.35 9.33 -6.18
N TYR A 59 -12.71 8.80 -5.13
CA TYR A 59 -11.26 8.96 -4.96
C TYR A 59 -10.47 8.26 -6.06
N MET A 60 -10.89 7.07 -6.49
CA MET A 60 -10.24 6.35 -7.59
C MET A 60 -10.37 7.09 -8.93
N GLU A 61 -11.55 7.64 -9.24
CA GLU A 61 -11.80 8.46 -10.43
C GLU A 61 -10.93 9.73 -10.46
N ASN A 62 -10.66 10.32 -9.28
CA ASN A 62 -9.79 11.47 -9.11
C ASN A 62 -8.29 11.12 -9.03
N GLY A 63 -7.90 9.86 -9.27
CA GLY A 63 -6.52 9.40 -9.35
C GLY A 63 -5.81 9.19 -8.01
N TYR A 64 -6.53 9.11 -6.89
CA TYR A 64 -5.96 8.70 -5.61
C TYR A 64 -5.63 7.21 -5.58
N GLU A 65 -4.65 6.80 -4.77
CA GLU A 65 -4.26 5.39 -4.62
C GLU A 65 -5.24 4.56 -3.77
N GLY A 66 -6.17 5.22 -3.08
CA GLY A 66 -7.10 4.62 -2.16
C GLY A 66 -7.62 5.59 -1.10
N GLN A 67 -8.20 5.07 -0.04
CA GLN A 67 -8.71 5.87 1.08
C GLN A 67 -8.09 5.45 2.41
N ILE A 68 -8.06 6.39 3.34
CA ILE A 68 -7.74 6.14 4.75
C ILE A 68 -9.05 6.23 5.54
N ILE A 69 -9.33 5.19 6.31
CA ILE A 69 -10.51 5.12 7.17
C ILE A 69 -10.03 5.21 8.61
N ARG A 70 -10.70 6.02 9.41
CA ARG A 70 -10.41 6.19 10.84
C ARG A 70 -11.66 6.05 11.69
N THR A 71 -11.50 5.46 12.85
CA THR A 71 -12.57 5.38 13.85
C THR A 71 -12.65 6.71 14.61
N ASN A 72 -13.82 7.37 14.58
CA ASN A 72 -14.04 8.67 15.22
C ASN A 72 -13.75 8.69 16.72
N THR A 73 -13.99 7.58 17.41
CA THR A 73 -13.83 7.43 18.86
C THR A 73 -12.42 7.02 19.30
N SER A 74 -11.49 6.82 18.36
CA SER A 74 -10.15 6.35 18.68
C SER A 74 -9.23 7.47 19.17
N GLU A 75 -8.47 7.19 20.22
CA GLU A 75 -7.36 8.04 20.65
C GLU A 75 -6.14 7.87 19.71
N TYR A 76 -5.20 8.83 19.79
CA TYR A 76 -3.97 8.72 19.03
C TYR A 76 -3.02 7.70 19.67
N GLU A 77 -2.53 6.79 18.85
CA GLU A 77 -1.49 5.84 19.22
C GLU A 77 -0.22 6.11 18.40
N ASN A 78 0.91 6.39 19.05
CA ASN A 78 2.20 6.58 18.37
C ASN A 78 2.83 5.23 17.97
N LYS A 79 2.04 4.40 17.29
CA LYS A 79 2.41 3.09 16.75
C LYS A 79 1.48 2.70 15.60
N ARG A 80 1.72 1.55 14.99
CA ARG A 80 0.76 1.00 14.04
C ARG A 80 -0.57 0.70 14.73
N SER A 81 -1.61 1.44 14.38
CA SER A 81 -2.94 1.33 14.98
C SER A 81 -3.90 0.51 14.10
N LYS A 82 -4.78 -0.25 14.75
CA LYS A 82 -5.92 -0.92 14.10
C LYS A 82 -7.08 0.04 13.82
N GLN A 83 -7.03 1.26 14.37
CA GLN A 83 -8.05 2.29 14.20
C GLN A 83 -7.79 3.17 12.97
N LEU A 84 -6.68 2.94 12.26
CA LEU A 84 -6.35 3.54 10.99
C LEU A 84 -6.23 2.44 9.95
N LEU A 85 -7.20 2.36 9.06
CA LEU A 85 -7.26 1.38 7.99
C LEU A 85 -6.92 2.03 6.65
N LYS A 86 -6.19 1.30 5.81
CA LYS A 86 -5.88 1.71 4.43
C LYS A 86 -6.62 0.80 3.48
N ARG A 87 -7.51 1.37 2.69
CA ARG A 87 -8.18 0.69 1.59
C ARG A 87 -7.51 1.07 0.28
N LYS A 88 -7.03 0.07 -0.46
CA LYS A 88 -6.39 0.23 -1.77
C LYS A 88 -6.93 -0.81 -2.74
N VAL A 89 -7.06 -0.46 -4.02
CA VAL A 89 -7.25 -1.44 -5.08
C VAL A 89 -5.93 -2.14 -5.32
N PHE A 90 -6.02 -3.43 -5.56
CA PHE A 90 -4.90 -4.23 -6.04
C PHE A 90 -5.34 -4.92 -7.33
N THR A 91 -4.41 -5.03 -8.25
CA THR A 91 -4.54 -5.85 -9.45
C THR A 91 -3.70 -7.10 -9.25
N ASP A 92 -4.30 -8.26 -9.49
CA ASP A 92 -3.60 -9.54 -9.53
C ASP A 92 -3.44 -9.94 -11.00
N GLU A 93 -2.21 -10.25 -11.40
CA GLU A 93 -1.90 -10.64 -12.77
C GLU A 93 -0.78 -11.68 -12.78
N GLU A 94 -0.78 -12.55 -13.80
CA GLU A 94 0.21 -13.61 -13.95
C GLU A 94 1.40 -13.15 -14.78
N PHE A 95 2.60 -13.53 -14.33
CA PHE A 95 3.87 -13.24 -14.95
C PHE A 95 4.77 -14.47 -14.94
N GLU A 96 5.64 -14.61 -15.95
CA GLU A 96 6.66 -15.63 -16.00
C GLU A 96 7.72 -15.36 -14.91
N LEU A 97 8.01 -16.39 -14.10
CA LEU A 97 9.09 -16.36 -13.11
C LEU A 97 10.44 -16.56 -13.76
N VAL A 98 11.34 -15.60 -13.62
CA VAL A 98 12.70 -15.63 -14.17
C VAL A 98 13.71 -16.13 -13.13
N ASP A 99 13.57 -15.70 -11.87
CA ASP A 99 14.48 -16.13 -10.78
C ASP A 99 13.81 -15.97 -9.40
N VAL A 100 14.34 -16.72 -8.43
CA VAL A 100 14.04 -16.62 -7.00
C VAL A 100 15.29 -16.16 -6.28
N VAL A 101 15.22 -14.99 -5.65
CA VAL A 101 16.39 -14.31 -5.07
C VAL A 101 16.44 -14.55 -3.56
N GLU A 102 17.57 -15.04 -3.10
CA GLU A 102 17.87 -15.20 -1.68
C GLU A 102 18.02 -13.86 -0.96
N GLY A 103 17.58 -13.81 0.29
CA GLY A 103 17.79 -12.66 1.16
C GLY A 103 19.22 -12.59 1.73
N ARG A 104 19.51 -11.48 2.43
CA ARG A 104 20.79 -11.27 3.11
C ARG A 104 20.58 -11.10 4.62
N GLY A 105 21.63 -11.30 5.41
CA GLY A 105 21.58 -11.18 6.87
C GLY A 105 20.56 -12.13 7.47
N ASN A 106 19.59 -11.64 8.19
CA ASN A 106 18.54 -12.44 8.84
C ASN A 106 17.65 -13.23 7.84
N TRP A 107 17.76 -12.97 6.56
CA TRP A 107 17.04 -13.66 5.48
C TRP A 107 17.94 -14.57 4.62
N ALA A 108 19.18 -14.81 5.04
CA ALA A 108 20.04 -15.79 4.40
C ALA A 108 19.43 -17.20 4.54
N GLY A 109 19.42 -17.98 3.47
CA GLY A 109 18.76 -19.28 3.38
C GLY A 109 17.25 -19.23 3.08
N TYR A 110 16.69 -18.05 2.82
CA TYR A 110 15.28 -17.86 2.49
C TYR A 110 15.09 -17.06 1.20
N ALA A 111 14.10 -17.41 0.39
CA ALA A 111 13.68 -16.58 -0.73
C ALA A 111 13.11 -15.26 -0.18
N LYS A 112 13.63 -14.13 -0.67
CA LYS A 112 13.21 -12.78 -0.24
C LYS A 112 12.42 -12.06 -1.30
N SER A 113 12.74 -12.27 -2.55
CA SER A 113 12.08 -11.66 -3.70
C SER A 113 12.12 -12.60 -4.90
N MET A 114 11.29 -12.28 -5.88
CA MET A 114 11.26 -12.96 -7.17
C MET A 114 11.55 -11.98 -8.28
N VAL A 115 12.15 -12.46 -9.36
CA VAL A 115 12.33 -11.72 -10.61
C VAL A 115 11.32 -12.24 -11.61
N ILE A 116 10.48 -11.36 -12.12
CA ILE A 116 9.45 -11.67 -13.12
C ILE A 116 9.77 -10.99 -14.43
N LYS A 117 9.23 -11.52 -15.52
CA LYS A 117 9.29 -10.93 -16.85
C LYS A 117 8.03 -10.13 -17.13
N LEU A 118 8.18 -8.86 -17.44
CA LEU A 118 7.10 -7.97 -17.82
C LEU A 118 6.65 -8.24 -19.26
N LYS A 119 5.48 -7.71 -19.64
CA LYS A 119 4.91 -7.87 -21.00
C LYS A 119 5.80 -7.29 -22.10
N ASP A 120 6.61 -6.29 -21.79
CA ASP A 120 7.56 -5.66 -22.72
C ASP A 120 8.92 -6.38 -22.78
N GLY A 121 9.08 -7.51 -22.09
CA GLY A 121 10.29 -8.33 -22.04
C GLY A 121 11.31 -7.90 -20.98
N ARG A 122 11.15 -6.74 -20.35
CA ARG A 122 11.99 -6.35 -19.21
C ARG A 122 11.73 -7.23 -17.99
N THR A 123 12.65 -7.23 -17.06
CA THR A 123 12.47 -7.92 -15.78
C THR A 123 12.26 -6.94 -14.65
N GLN A 124 11.52 -7.38 -13.62
CA GLN A 124 11.28 -6.60 -12.40
C GLN A 124 11.32 -7.50 -11.17
N SER A 125 11.92 -7.01 -10.09
CA SER A 125 11.86 -7.68 -8.80
C SER A 125 10.52 -7.42 -8.10
N THR A 126 9.98 -8.46 -7.45
CA THR A 126 8.76 -8.38 -6.62
C THR A 126 9.08 -8.82 -5.20
N GLY A 127 8.34 -8.30 -4.21
CA GLY A 127 8.33 -8.89 -2.89
C GLY A 127 7.73 -10.30 -2.92
N LEU A 128 7.97 -11.09 -1.88
CA LEU A 128 7.38 -12.42 -1.72
C LEU A 128 6.58 -12.49 -0.42
N ARG A 129 5.37 -13.07 -0.49
CA ARG A 129 4.59 -13.44 0.69
C ARG A 129 4.67 -14.93 0.94
N GLY A 130 4.86 -15.29 2.20
CA GLY A 130 4.87 -16.69 2.61
C GLY A 130 5.42 -16.86 4.03
N THR A 131 5.27 -18.06 4.58
CA THR A 131 5.91 -18.45 5.85
C THR A 131 7.41 -18.63 5.62
N GLN A 132 8.19 -18.58 6.68
CA GLN A 132 9.64 -18.85 6.59
C GLN A 132 9.91 -20.26 6.03
N GLN A 133 9.12 -21.25 6.42
CA GLN A 133 9.23 -22.61 5.88
C GLN A 133 9.02 -22.62 4.36
N PHE A 134 7.94 -22.01 3.88
CA PHE A 134 7.66 -21.91 2.45
C PHE A 134 8.80 -21.22 1.68
N THR A 135 9.30 -20.08 2.18
CA THR A 135 10.36 -19.34 1.49
C THR A 135 11.70 -20.08 1.48
N LYS A 136 11.98 -20.91 2.49
CA LYS A 136 13.15 -21.81 2.53
C LYS A 136 13.02 -22.94 1.51
N GLU A 137 11.88 -23.62 1.48
CA GLU A 137 11.58 -24.70 0.53
C GLU A 137 11.61 -24.20 -0.92
N LEU A 138 10.99 -23.04 -1.15
CA LEU A 138 10.98 -22.40 -2.45
C LEU A 138 12.38 -22.09 -2.97
N LEU A 139 13.26 -21.55 -2.12
CA LEU A 139 14.67 -21.30 -2.49
C LEU A 139 15.40 -22.60 -2.84
N ALA A 140 15.23 -23.62 -2.02
CA ALA A 140 15.88 -24.92 -2.21
C ALA A 140 15.42 -25.66 -3.48
N THR A 141 14.21 -25.34 -3.96
CA THR A 141 13.58 -26.02 -5.11
C THR A 141 13.24 -25.06 -6.25
N LYS A 142 13.89 -23.91 -6.31
CA LYS A 142 13.55 -22.82 -7.25
C LYS A 142 13.51 -23.23 -8.72
N ASP A 143 14.37 -24.17 -9.12
CA ASP A 143 14.46 -24.66 -10.50
C ASP A 143 13.15 -25.35 -10.98
N LYS A 144 12.30 -25.80 -10.04
CA LYS A 144 10.97 -26.36 -10.37
C LYS A 144 9.95 -25.29 -10.76
N TYR A 145 10.23 -24.04 -10.45
CA TYR A 145 9.29 -22.91 -10.61
C TYR A 145 9.74 -21.91 -11.66
N ILE A 146 11.06 -21.81 -11.92
CA ILE A 146 11.62 -20.92 -12.95
C ILE A 146 11.05 -21.31 -14.32
N GLY A 147 10.59 -20.31 -15.08
CA GLY A 147 9.87 -20.48 -16.36
C GLY A 147 8.37 -20.81 -16.20
N GLY A 148 7.89 -20.98 -14.97
CA GLY A 148 6.47 -21.12 -14.67
C GLY A 148 5.82 -19.76 -14.38
N ASP A 149 4.51 -19.78 -14.13
CA ASP A 149 3.73 -18.58 -13.86
C ASP A 149 3.70 -18.28 -12.35
N VAL A 150 3.67 -17.00 -12.01
CA VAL A 150 3.44 -16.49 -10.65
C VAL A 150 2.36 -15.42 -10.69
N THR A 151 1.45 -15.44 -9.70
CA THR A 151 0.51 -14.32 -9.53
C THR A 151 1.16 -13.21 -8.74
N VAL A 152 1.23 -12.03 -9.33
CA VAL A 152 1.76 -10.81 -8.71
C VAL A 152 0.63 -9.85 -8.45
N ARG A 153 0.53 -9.41 -7.21
CA ARG A 153 -0.36 -8.33 -6.75
C ARG A 153 0.37 -7.01 -6.78
N TYR A 154 -0.19 -6.02 -7.42
CA TYR A 154 0.36 -4.67 -7.48
C TYR A 154 -0.74 -3.61 -7.42
N ILE A 155 -0.40 -2.34 -7.19
CA ILE A 155 -1.38 -1.25 -7.04
C ILE A 155 -1.76 -0.68 -8.41
N ARG A 156 -0.77 -0.38 -9.25
CA ARG A 156 -0.92 0.22 -10.58
C ARG A 156 0.35 0.05 -11.39
N LEU A 157 0.32 0.41 -12.64
CA LEU A 157 1.55 0.60 -13.42
C LEU A 157 2.14 2.00 -13.16
N THR A 158 3.45 2.08 -13.21
CA THR A 158 4.18 3.35 -13.26
C THR A 158 4.19 3.92 -14.68
N ASN A 159 4.58 5.18 -14.85
CA ASN A 159 4.62 5.83 -16.17
C ASN A 159 5.57 5.12 -17.15
N ASP A 160 6.58 4.41 -16.65
CA ASP A 160 7.51 3.60 -17.43
C ASP A 160 7.08 2.13 -17.58
N GLY A 161 5.83 1.81 -17.22
CA GLY A 161 5.22 0.48 -17.40
C GLY A 161 5.63 -0.59 -16.39
N LYS A 162 6.30 -0.23 -15.30
CA LYS A 162 6.62 -1.16 -14.21
C LYS A 162 5.46 -1.30 -13.23
N LEU A 163 5.44 -2.40 -12.51
CA LEU A 163 4.47 -2.64 -11.44
C LEU A 163 4.83 -1.79 -10.21
N PHE A 164 3.87 -1.05 -9.67
CA PHE A 164 4.06 -0.27 -8.47
C PHE A 164 3.71 -1.09 -7.23
N HIS A 165 4.67 -1.26 -6.30
CA HIS A 165 4.59 -2.11 -5.11
C HIS A 165 4.22 -3.58 -5.40
N PRO A 166 4.93 -4.27 -6.31
CA PRO A 166 4.60 -5.63 -6.66
C PRO A 166 4.97 -6.62 -5.55
N VAL A 167 4.07 -7.56 -5.29
CA VAL A 167 4.28 -8.66 -4.34
C VAL A 167 3.76 -9.95 -4.97
N THR A 168 4.60 -10.98 -5.07
CA THR A 168 4.17 -12.31 -5.46
C THR A 168 3.30 -12.93 -4.37
N VAL A 169 2.10 -13.36 -4.71
CA VAL A 169 1.09 -13.91 -3.80
C VAL A 169 0.82 -15.39 -4.04
N ALA A 170 1.11 -15.92 -5.25
CA ALA A 170 1.04 -17.34 -5.58
C ALA A 170 2.17 -17.72 -6.54
N VAL A 171 2.61 -18.99 -6.49
CA VAL A 171 3.68 -19.55 -7.30
C VAL A 171 3.19 -20.88 -7.88
N TYR A 172 3.28 -21.04 -9.17
CA TYR A 172 2.89 -22.24 -9.88
C TYR A 172 4.13 -22.95 -10.42
N GLY A 173 4.08 -24.29 -10.50
CA GLY A 173 5.18 -25.04 -11.10
C GLY A 173 5.38 -24.70 -12.58
N SER A 174 6.59 -24.92 -13.09
CA SER A 174 6.89 -24.73 -14.51
C SER A 174 5.92 -25.56 -15.37
N LYS A 175 5.37 -24.96 -16.43
CA LYS A 175 4.64 -25.72 -17.45
C LYS A 175 5.63 -26.73 -18.09
N ARG A 176 5.33 -28.00 -17.95
CA ARG A 176 6.09 -29.07 -18.63
C ARG A 176 5.81 -29.04 -20.12
#